data_dd4a64664ff4a4b4b39a25efee65f419
#
_entry.id   dd4a64664ff4a4b4b39a25efee65f419
#
_cell.length_a   1.000
_cell.length_b   1.000
_cell.length_c   1.000
_cell.angle_alpha   90.00
_cell.angle_beta   90.00
_cell.angle_gamma   90.00
#
_symmetry.space_group_name_H-M   'P 1'
#
loop_
_entity.id
_entity.type
_entity.pdbx_description
1 polymer ?
#
loop_
_entity_poly.entity_id
_entity_poly.type
_entity_poly.pdbx_seq_one_letter_code
_entity_poly.pdbx_strand_id
1 'polypeptide(L)'
;MAVSFAISRTAPKEFDAIGIGVTSDGQVPKSVGYNRARLAQLGFEGKLGQVAVLPALAGPATIAVGLGERSKVTPASLRTSAASLARAAGKWKRLVTALADVKGLDPFEAAQAVAEGLVLASYKFVNHRSDRSGISAIEQVTLLASDLEHAKAMEDGASRGGAVAEAVNLARDLANTAPAHLNAHDLAEFAVRRGHAMGLTVEVVDEKAIAELRLGG
;
A
#
# COMPACT_ATOMS: atom_id res chain seq x y z
N MET A 1 5.30 -3.74 -11.09
CA MET A 1 6.52 -3.14 -10.47
C MET A 1 6.29 -3.10 -8.97
N ALA A 2 7.27 -3.53 -8.17
CA ALA A 2 7.19 -3.45 -6.71
C ALA A 2 7.36 -1.97 -6.28
N VAL A 3 6.54 -1.53 -5.32
CA VAL A 3 6.68 -0.21 -4.69
C VAL A 3 7.83 -0.29 -3.69
N SER A 4 8.82 0.59 -3.81
CA SER A 4 9.91 0.69 -2.84
C SER A 4 9.55 1.63 -1.69
N PHE A 5 10.00 1.28 -0.49
CA PHE A 5 9.80 2.09 0.70
C PHE A 5 11.13 2.63 1.22
N ALA A 6 11.14 3.89 1.62
CA ALA A 6 12.24 4.53 2.33
C ALA A 6 11.70 5.20 3.60
N ILE A 7 12.47 5.21 4.65
CA ILE A 7 12.11 5.92 5.89
C ILE A 7 13.05 7.12 6.05
N SER A 8 12.49 8.27 6.39
CA SER A 8 13.26 9.50 6.58
C SER A 8 12.63 10.39 7.64
N ARG A 9 13.43 11.21 8.29
CA ARG A 9 12.93 12.23 9.23
C ARG A 9 12.48 13.51 8.54
N THR A 10 12.88 13.71 7.29
CA THR A 10 12.55 14.87 6.48
C THR A 10 12.13 14.43 5.09
N ALA A 11 11.26 15.20 4.46
CA ALA A 11 10.92 14.95 3.06
C ALA A 11 12.18 15.05 2.18
N PRO A 12 12.35 14.17 1.19
CA PRO A 12 13.43 14.27 0.23
C PRO A 12 13.34 15.59 -0.57
N LYS A 13 14.43 16.01 -1.19
CA LYS A 13 14.45 17.25 -1.99
C LYS A 13 13.47 17.20 -3.18
N GLU A 14 13.30 16.02 -3.74
CA GLU A 14 12.45 15.80 -4.90
C GLU A 14 11.40 14.73 -4.61
N PHE A 15 10.15 15.11 -4.71
CA PHE A 15 8.98 14.22 -4.66
C PHE A 15 7.83 14.86 -5.41
N ASP A 16 6.85 14.07 -5.80
CA ASP A 16 5.77 14.51 -6.68
C ASP A 16 4.48 14.82 -5.90
N ALA A 17 4.25 14.09 -4.81
CA ALA A 17 3.06 14.30 -3.96
C ALA A 17 3.36 13.98 -2.49
N ILE A 18 2.62 14.66 -1.60
CA ILE A 18 2.64 14.39 -0.15
C ILE A 18 1.25 14.09 0.37
N GLY A 19 1.08 12.94 1.04
CA GLY A 19 -0.13 12.54 1.75
C GLY A 19 -0.07 12.95 3.22
N ILE A 20 -1.04 13.73 3.69
CA ILE A 20 -1.10 14.24 5.07
C ILE A 20 -2.38 13.78 5.75
N GLY A 21 -2.24 13.03 6.84
CA GLY A 21 -3.36 12.55 7.65
C GLY A 21 -4.06 13.70 8.38
N VAL A 22 -5.40 13.70 8.34
CA VAL A 22 -6.25 14.69 9.03
C VAL A 22 -7.37 13.93 9.74
N THR A 23 -7.47 14.09 11.06
CA THR A 23 -8.58 13.53 11.83
C THR A 23 -9.82 14.43 11.74
N SER A 24 -11.02 13.84 11.92
CA SER A 24 -12.29 14.60 11.84
C SER A 24 -12.48 15.57 13.01
N ASP A 25 -11.92 15.27 14.17
CA ASP A 25 -12.08 15.96 15.45
C ASP A 25 -10.83 16.70 15.95
N GLY A 26 -9.67 16.50 15.31
CA GLY A 26 -8.40 17.10 15.70
C GLY A 26 -8.08 18.43 14.99
N GLN A 27 -6.92 18.99 15.33
CA GLN A 27 -6.35 20.11 14.58
C GLN A 27 -5.85 19.64 13.22
N VAL A 28 -6.06 20.47 12.20
CA VAL A 28 -5.49 20.22 10.86
C VAL A 28 -3.98 20.50 10.92
N PRO A 29 -3.12 19.58 10.49
CA PRO A 29 -1.69 19.83 10.44
C PRO A 29 -1.34 21.05 9.58
N LYS A 30 -0.43 21.89 10.05
CA LYS A 30 0.00 23.11 9.33
C LYS A 30 0.53 22.81 7.93
N SER A 31 1.13 21.65 7.73
CA SER A 31 1.65 21.17 6.44
C SER A 31 0.58 20.98 5.37
N VAL A 32 -0.71 20.88 5.74
CA VAL A 32 -1.83 20.86 4.78
C VAL A 32 -2.00 22.21 4.07
N GLY A 33 -1.61 23.32 4.71
CA GLY A 33 -1.76 24.67 4.16
C GLY A 33 -3.18 25.24 4.17
N TYR A 34 -4.16 24.46 4.65
CA TYR A 34 -5.57 24.84 4.74
C TYR A 34 -6.09 24.64 6.16
N ASN A 35 -6.99 25.51 6.61
CA ASN A 35 -7.71 25.29 7.87
C ASN A 35 -8.95 24.40 7.65
N ARG A 36 -9.59 23.98 8.75
CA ARG A 36 -10.74 23.09 8.71
C ARG A 36 -11.92 23.65 7.91
N ALA A 37 -12.21 24.96 8.08
CA ALA A 37 -13.31 25.60 7.36
C ALA A 37 -13.08 25.57 5.83
N ARG A 38 -11.84 25.79 5.39
CA ARG A 38 -11.51 25.73 3.96
C ARG A 38 -11.55 24.30 3.42
N LEU A 39 -11.11 23.32 4.20
CA LEU A 39 -11.23 21.90 3.82
C LEU A 39 -12.70 21.48 3.70
N ALA A 40 -13.56 21.92 4.64
CA ALA A 40 -14.99 21.65 4.59
C ALA A 40 -15.66 22.24 3.33
N GLN A 41 -15.25 23.44 2.89
CA GLN A 41 -15.72 24.02 1.62
C GLN A 41 -15.33 23.18 0.39
N LEU A 42 -14.23 22.41 0.48
CA LEU A 42 -13.81 21.46 -0.53
C LEU A 42 -14.47 20.09 -0.37
N GLY A 43 -15.44 19.96 0.55
CA GLY A 43 -16.12 18.71 0.85
C GLY A 43 -15.31 17.72 1.70
N PHE A 44 -14.20 18.16 2.31
CA PHE A 44 -13.33 17.31 3.12
C PHE A 44 -13.53 17.56 4.62
N GLU A 45 -14.00 16.55 5.34
CA GLU A 45 -14.30 16.60 6.78
C GLU A 45 -13.30 15.79 7.61
N GLY A 46 -12.39 15.02 6.98
CA GLY A 46 -11.45 14.15 7.65
C GLY A 46 -12.05 12.77 8.04
N LYS A 47 -13.18 12.40 7.47
CA LYS A 47 -13.78 11.06 7.64
C LYS A 47 -12.82 9.99 7.14
N LEU A 48 -12.85 8.81 7.74
CA LEU A 48 -11.97 7.69 7.38
C LEU A 48 -12.00 7.40 5.87
N GLY A 49 -10.82 7.39 5.27
CA GLY A 49 -10.65 7.12 3.84
C GLY A 49 -11.09 8.25 2.90
N GLN A 50 -11.57 9.37 3.43
CA GLN A 50 -11.87 10.56 2.62
C GLN A 50 -10.56 11.18 2.11
N VAL A 51 -10.55 11.68 0.88
CA VAL A 51 -9.35 12.26 0.27
C VAL A 51 -9.69 13.58 -0.43
N ALA A 52 -8.81 14.55 -0.31
CA ALA A 52 -8.86 15.79 -1.11
C ALA A 52 -7.47 16.09 -1.67
N VAL A 53 -7.37 16.16 -2.99
CA VAL A 53 -6.18 16.70 -3.66
C VAL A 53 -6.29 18.20 -3.65
N LEU A 54 -5.38 18.84 -2.94
CA LEU A 54 -5.44 20.30 -2.72
C LEU A 54 -4.78 21.03 -3.88
N PRO A 55 -5.40 22.11 -4.36
CA PRO A 55 -4.81 22.95 -5.40
C PRO A 55 -3.45 23.50 -4.95
N ALA A 56 -2.44 23.36 -5.79
CA ALA A 56 -1.12 23.97 -5.63
C ALA A 56 -0.78 24.75 -6.89
N LEU A 57 -0.22 25.96 -6.73
CA LEU A 57 0.23 26.79 -7.85
C LEU A 57 1.57 26.31 -8.40
N ALA A 58 2.39 25.72 -7.55
CA ALA A 58 3.70 25.15 -7.90
C ALA A 58 4.12 24.11 -6.86
N GLY A 59 5.08 23.24 -7.24
CA GLY A 59 5.64 22.23 -6.35
C GLY A 59 4.83 20.93 -6.25
N PRO A 60 5.14 20.07 -5.27
CA PRO A 60 4.50 18.79 -5.09
C PRO A 60 3.02 18.92 -4.76
N ALA A 61 2.21 17.96 -5.21
CA ALA A 61 0.79 17.93 -4.86
C ALA A 61 0.60 17.58 -3.38
N THR A 62 -0.29 18.31 -2.70
CA THR A 62 -0.70 17.98 -1.33
C THR A 62 -2.02 17.24 -1.34
N ILE A 63 -2.07 16.10 -0.66
CA ILE A 63 -3.26 15.26 -0.55
C ILE A 63 -3.64 15.15 0.92
N ALA A 64 -4.78 15.73 1.30
CA ALA A 64 -5.35 15.53 2.62
C ALA A 64 -6.05 14.16 2.67
N VAL A 65 -5.77 13.38 3.72
CA VAL A 65 -6.27 12.01 3.89
C VAL A 65 -6.99 11.90 5.23
N GLY A 66 -8.25 11.54 5.19
CA GLY A 66 -9.09 11.39 6.38
C GLY A 66 -8.73 10.14 7.18
N LEU A 67 -8.48 10.33 8.47
CA LEU A 67 -8.18 9.27 9.44
C LEU A 67 -9.40 8.89 10.31
N GLY A 68 -10.51 9.63 10.19
CA GLY A 68 -11.64 9.51 11.10
C GLY A 68 -11.39 10.19 12.45
N GLU A 69 -12.11 9.79 13.48
CA GLU A 69 -11.94 10.28 14.86
C GLU A 69 -10.58 9.85 15.42
N ARG A 70 -9.86 10.78 16.05
CA ARG A 70 -8.51 10.56 16.55
C ARG A 70 -8.41 9.35 17.52
N SER A 71 -9.39 9.20 18.39
CA SER A 71 -9.43 8.10 19.38
C SER A 71 -9.69 6.73 18.77
N LYS A 72 -10.14 6.67 17.51
CA LYS A 72 -10.48 5.44 16.78
C LYS A 72 -9.44 5.07 15.72
N VAL A 73 -8.31 5.79 15.66
CA VAL A 73 -7.24 5.46 14.71
C VAL A 73 -6.56 4.16 15.14
N THR A 74 -6.51 3.21 14.23
CA THR A 74 -5.93 1.87 14.40
C THR A 74 -5.08 1.52 13.19
N PRO A 75 -4.21 0.48 13.23
CA PRO A 75 -3.52 0.00 12.03
C PRO A 75 -4.49 -0.33 10.88
N ALA A 76 -5.66 -0.91 11.18
CA ALA A 76 -6.66 -1.22 10.15
C ALA A 76 -7.23 0.05 9.49
N SER A 77 -7.52 1.11 10.26
CA SER A 77 -7.96 2.39 9.70
C SER A 77 -6.86 3.09 8.91
N LEU A 78 -5.59 2.97 9.33
CA LEU A 78 -4.45 3.48 8.57
C LEU A 78 -4.30 2.77 7.22
N ARG A 79 -4.48 1.44 7.17
CA ARG A 79 -4.51 0.68 5.91
C ARG A 79 -5.58 1.22 4.95
N THR A 80 -6.78 1.49 5.46
CA THR A 80 -7.88 2.07 4.65
C THR A 80 -7.52 3.46 4.12
N SER A 81 -6.98 4.33 4.98
CA SER A 81 -6.56 5.68 4.60
C SER A 81 -5.40 5.65 3.58
N ALA A 82 -4.42 4.77 3.78
CA ALA A 82 -3.31 4.58 2.85
C ALA A 82 -3.78 4.05 1.49
N ALA A 83 -4.77 3.15 1.47
CA ALA A 83 -5.38 2.69 0.23
C ALA A 83 -6.07 3.83 -0.54
N SER A 84 -6.75 4.72 0.17
CA SER A 84 -7.38 5.90 -0.44
C SER A 84 -6.33 6.90 -0.96
N LEU A 85 -5.25 7.10 -0.20
CA LEU A 85 -4.10 7.91 -0.65
C LEU A 85 -3.49 7.34 -1.94
N ALA A 86 -3.24 6.03 -2.00
CA ALA A 86 -2.66 5.40 -3.18
C ALA A 86 -3.51 5.61 -4.45
N ARG A 87 -4.84 5.48 -4.33
CA ARG A 87 -5.75 5.72 -5.46
C ARG A 87 -5.71 7.18 -5.92
N ALA A 88 -5.67 8.14 -4.98
CA ALA A 88 -5.59 9.56 -5.31
C ALA A 88 -4.21 9.95 -5.88
N ALA A 89 -3.14 9.30 -5.37
CA ALA A 89 -1.76 9.55 -5.78
C ALA A 89 -1.32 8.76 -7.00
N GLY A 90 -2.15 7.92 -7.59
CA GLY A 90 -1.78 6.92 -8.60
C GLY A 90 -1.12 7.46 -9.88
N LYS A 91 -1.16 8.76 -10.14
CA LYS A 91 -0.49 9.40 -11.29
C LYS A 91 0.93 9.89 -11.00
N TRP A 92 1.37 9.87 -9.75
CA TRP A 92 2.69 10.36 -9.33
C TRP A 92 3.60 9.20 -8.96
N LYS A 93 4.89 9.35 -9.22
CA LYS A 93 5.88 8.29 -9.01
C LYS A 93 6.46 8.27 -7.61
N ARG A 94 6.72 9.45 -7.02
CA ARG A 94 7.39 9.61 -5.74
C ARG A 94 6.43 10.22 -4.72
N LEU A 95 5.99 9.40 -3.81
CA LEU A 95 5.03 9.79 -2.76
C LEU A 95 5.74 9.93 -1.41
N VAL A 96 5.42 10.97 -0.68
CA VAL A 96 5.84 11.18 0.72
C VAL A 96 4.62 11.11 1.62
N THR A 97 4.71 10.52 2.80
CA THR A 97 3.61 10.56 3.77
C THR A 97 4.08 10.32 5.21
N ALA A 98 3.40 10.96 6.17
CA ALA A 98 3.56 10.73 7.60
C ALA A 98 2.42 9.88 8.21
N LEU A 99 1.63 9.18 7.38
CA LEU A 99 0.47 8.40 7.84
C LEU A 99 0.83 7.30 8.85
N ALA A 100 2.06 6.79 8.81
CA ALA A 100 2.52 5.75 9.73
C ALA A 100 3.03 6.29 11.08
N ASP A 101 3.29 7.60 11.19
CA ASP A 101 3.78 8.21 12.42
C ASP A 101 2.62 8.83 13.21
N VAL A 102 1.87 7.97 13.88
CA VAL A 102 0.70 8.34 14.69
C VAL A 102 0.98 8.12 16.15
N LYS A 103 0.91 9.19 16.94
CA LYS A 103 1.14 9.11 18.39
C LYS A 103 0.18 8.11 19.06
N GLY A 104 0.77 7.16 19.80
CA GLY A 104 0.02 6.15 20.56
C GLY A 104 -0.23 4.85 19.81
N LEU A 105 0.23 4.73 18.57
CA LEU A 105 0.30 3.46 17.85
C LEU A 105 1.74 2.93 17.83
N ASP A 106 1.86 1.62 17.77
CA ASP A 106 3.15 0.97 17.52
C ASP A 106 3.65 1.33 16.11
N PRO A 107 4.89 1.87 15.96
CA PRO A 107 5.39 2.34 14.67
C PRO A 107 5.56 1.23 13.65
N PHE A 108 5.89 0.01 14.08
CA PHE A 108 6.00 -1.16 13.21
C PHE A 108 4.62 -1.53 12.62
N GLU A 109 3.60 -1.68 13.48
CA GLU A 109 2.24 -2.03 13.03
C GLU A 109 1.63 -0.94 12.13
N ALA A 110 1.85 0.32 12.48
CA ALA A 110 1.37 1.46 11.69
C ALA A 110 2.02 1.49 10.30
N ALA A 111 3.35 1.33 10.21
CA ALA A 111 4.07 1.30 8.95
C ALA A 111 3.71 0.08 8.09
N GLN A 112 3.57 -1.10 8.71
CA GLN A 112 3.08 -2.29 8.03
C GLN A 112 1.71 -2.04 7.39
N ALA A 113 0.75 -1.52 8.16
CA ALA A 113 -0.60 -1.26 7.66
C ALA A 113 -0.62 -0.23 6.52
N VAL A 114 0.19 0.84 6.63
CA VAL A 114 0.30 1.86 5.58
C VAL A 114 0.93 1.27 4.32
N ALA A 115 2.00 0.49 4.42
CA ALA A 115 2.64 -0.16 3.28
C ALA A 115 1.68 -1.13 2.58
N GLU A 116 0.98 -1.98 3.34
CA GLU A 116 -0.05 -2.88 2.81
C GLU A 116 -1.14 -2.09 2.05
N GLY A 117 -1.68 -1.02 2.66
CA GLY A 117 -2.72 -0.20 2.04
C GLY A 117 -2.28 0.42 0.72
N LEU A 118 -1.07 0.98 0.68
CA LEU A 118 -0.50 1.59 -0.52
C LEU A 118 -0.29 0.56 -1.65
N VAL A 119 0.34 -0.58 -1.35
CA VAL A 119 0.65 -1.60 -2.35
C VAL A 119 -0.62 -2.30 -2.86
N LEU A 120 -1.52 -2.70 -1.95
CA LEU A 120 -2.75 -3.40 -2.32
C LEU A 120 -3.71 -2.54 -3.14
N ALA A 121 -3.77 -1.23 -2.88
CA ALA A 121 -4.61 -0.31 -3.65
C ALA A 121 -4.00 0.11 -4.98
N SER A 122 -2.70 -0.04 -5.15
CA SER A 122 -1.97 0.21 -6.41
C SER A 122 -2.08 -0.96 -7.39
N TYR A 123 -2.59 -2.11 -6.94
CA TYR A 123 -2.71 -3.30 -7.76
C TYR A 123 -3.76 -3.15 -8.85
N LYS A 124 -3.40 -3.56 -10.06
CA LYS A 124 -4.31 -3.72 -11.20
C LYS A 124 -3.88 -4.94 -12.02
N PHE A 125 -4.79 -5.87 -12.22
CA PHE A 125 -4.56 -6.98 -13.13
C PHE A 125 -4.65 -6.51 -14.58
N VAL A 126 -3.52 -6.57 -15.30
CA VAL A 126 -3.38 -6.06 -16.67
C VAL A 126 -2.91 -7.11 -17.68
N ASN A 127 -2.75 -8.36 -17.23
CA ASN A 127 -2.38 -9.46 -18.12
C ASN A 127 -3.49 -9.64 -19.18
N HIS A 128 -3.07 -9.85 -20.40
CA HIS A 128 -3.98 -10.00 -21.56
C HIS A 128 -4.87 -8.78 -21.89
N ARG A 129 -4.51 -7.59 -21.36
CA ARG A 129 -5.19 -6.34 -21.71
C ARG A 129 -4.31 -5.47 -22.59
N SER A 130 -4.88 -4.94 -23.69
CA SER A 130 -4.23 -3.91 -24.52
C SER A 130 -4.24 -2.54 -23.81
N ASP A 131 -5.34 -2.23 -23.13
CA ASP A 131 -5.45 -1.00 -22.33
C ASP A 131 -4.78 -1.17 -20.97
N ARG A 132 -3.69 -0.42 -20.76
CA ARG A 132 -2.94 -0.33 -19.52
C ARG A 132 -3.22 0.96 -18.74
N SER A 133 -4.26 1.72 -19.11
CA SER A 133 -4.65 2.93 -18.40
C SER A 133 -5.02 2.62 -16.94
N GLY A 134 -4.79 3.59 -16.05
CA GLY A 134 -5.10 3.48 -14.63
C GLY A 134 -4.23 2.48 -13.85
N ILE A 135 -3.08 2.06 -14.39
CA ILE A 135 -2.01 1.45 -13.58
C ILE A 135 -1.44 2.55 -12.70
N SER A 136 -1.26 2.26 -11.41
CA SER A 136 -0.60 3.20 -10.51
C SER A 136 0.82 3.47 -10.96
N ALA A 137 1.20 4.74 -11.00
CA ALA A 137 2.57 5.15 -11.32
C ALA A 137 3.48 5.17 -10.08
N ILE A 138 2.98 4.90 -8.88
CA ILE A 138 3.77 4.95 -7.64
C ILE A 138 4.89 3.92 -7.71
N GLU A 139 6.12 4.42 -7.70
CA GLU A 139 7.35 3.62 -7.72
C GLU A 139 8.07 3.67 -6.37
N GLN A 140 8.02 4.83 -5.70
CA GLN A 140 8.72 5.08 -4.45
C GLN A 140 7.82 5.78 -3.43
N VAL A 141 7.86 5.30 -2.20
CA VAL A 141 7.18 5.92 -1.05
C VAL A 141 8.19 6.22 0.04
N THR A 142 8.23 7.49 0.50
CA THR A 142 8.98 7.87 1.69
C THR A 142 8.01 8.04 2.85
N LEU A 143 8.16 7.20 3.88
CA LEU A 143 7.46 7.36 5.15
C LEU A 143 8.26 8.30 6.05
N LEU A 144 7.60 9.33 6.57
CA LEU A 144 8.24 10.27 7.50
C LEU A 144 8.09 9.77 8.94
N ALA A 145 9.20 9.75 9.66
CA ALA A 145 9.27 9.37 11.07
C ALA A 145 9.66 10.59 11.93
N SER A 146 9.10 10.69 13.14
CA SER A 146 9.39 11.78 14.09
C SER A 146 10.80 11.71 14.65
N ASP A 147 11.31 10.50 14.89
CA ASP A 147 12.62 10.25 15.49
C ASP A 147 13.29 8.98 14.93
N LEU A 148 14.49 8.64 15.42
CA LEU A 148 15.29 7.52 14.93
C LEU A 148 14.77 6.15 15.39
N GLU A 149 14.17 6.07 16.57
CA GLU A 149 13.62 4.83 17.11
C GLU A 149 12.39 4.42 16.30
N HIS A 150 11.48 5.36 16.07
CA HIS A 150 10.34 5.18 15.17
C HIS A 150 10.80 4.83 13.76
N ALA A 151 11.82 5.49 13.23
CA ALA A 151 12.31 5.23 11.88
C ALA A 151 12.71 3.77 11.67
N LYS A 152 13.45 3.17 12.64
CA LYS A 152 13.87 1.77 12.56
C LYS A 152 12.68 0.81 12.61
N ALA A 153 11.77 1.00 13.56
CA ALA A 153 10.57 0.18 13.67
C ALA A 153 9.68 0.28 12.42
N MET A 154 9.55 1.49 11.85
CA MET A 154 8.81 1.73 10.62
C MET A 154 9.46 1.07 9.40
N GLU A 155 10.80 0.98 9.34
CA GLU A 155 11.52 0.29 8.25
C GLU A 155 11.17 -1.20 8.24
N ASP A 156 11.26 -1.86 9.39
CA ASP A 156 10.90 -3.26 9.55
C ASP A 156 9.41 -3.51 9.24
N GLY A 157 8.53 -2.63 9.74
CA GLY A 157 7.09 -2.69 9.48
C GLY A 157 6.75 -2.50 8.01
N ALA A 158 7.34 -1.51 7.34
CA ALA A 158 7.12 -1.26 5.91
C ALA A 158 7.63 -2.42 5.04
N SER A 159 8.78 -2.98 5.37
CA SER A 159 9.33 -4.17 4.71
C SER A 159 8.38 -5.36 4.82
N ARG A 160 7.88 -5.63 6.04
CA ARG A 160 6.89 -6.69 6.28
C ARG A 160 5.60 -6.45 5.50
N GLY A 161 5.06 -5.22 5.55
CA GLY A 161 3.84 -4.85 4.85
C GLY A 161 3.96 -4.98 3.33
N GLY A 162 5.09 -4.57 2.77
CA GLY A 162 5.42 -4.76 1.36
C GLY A 162 5.40 -6.23 0.96
N ALA A 163 6.11 -7.09 1.71
CA ALA A 163 6.17 -8.53 1.44
C ALA A 163 4.79 -9.21 1.53
N VAL A 164 3.99 -8.88 2.54
CA VAL A 164 2.62 -9.40 2.69
C VAL A 164 1.75 -8.95 1.52
N ALA A 165 1.78 -7.68 1.16
CA ALA A 165 0.98 -7.14 0.07
C ALA A 165 1.38 -7.72 -1.30
N GLU A 166 2.67 -7.93 -1.54
CA GLU A 166 3.15 -8.61 -2.75
C GLU A 166 2.66 -10.06 -2.84
N ALA A 167 2.67 -10.80 -1.72
CA ALA A 167 2.13 -12.16 -1.68
C ALA A 167 0.62 -12.18 -1.98
N VAL A 168 -0.14 -11.22 -1.43
CA VAL A 168 -1.57 -11.07 -1.74
C VAL A 168 -1.79 -10.71 -3.21
N ASN A 169 -0.98 -9.81 -3.78
CA ASN A 169 -1.09 -9.45 -5.19
C ASN A 169 -0.73 -10.62 -6.11
N LEU A 170 0.25 -11.45 -5.74
CA LEU A 170 0.56 -12.68 -6.43
C LEU A 170 -0.64 -13.66 -6.43
N ALA A 171 -1.28 -13.85 -5.29
CA ALA A 171 -2.48 -14.67 -5.19
C ALA A 171 -3.62 -14.11 -6.07
N ARG A 172 -3.78 -12.79 -6.13
CA ARG A 172 -4.74 -12.12 -7.02
C ARG A 172 -4.41 -12.34 -8.49
N ASP A 173 -3.13 -12.28 -8.87
CA ASP A 173 -2.70 -12.55 -10.25
C ASP A 173 -3.06 -13.98 -10.65
N LEU A 174 -2.78 -14.97 -9.80
CA LEU A 174 -3.14 -16.37 -10.05
C LEU A 174 -4.67 -16.54 -10.16
N ALA A 175 -5.44 -15.96 -9.22
CA ALA A 175 -6.89 -16.05 -9.21
C ALA A 175 -7.56 -15.33 -10.40
N ASN A 176 -6.95 -14.26 -10.91
CA ASN A 176 -7.47 -13.49 -12.06
C ASN A 176 -7.02 -14.06 -13.41
N THR A 177 -6.05 -14.98 -13.44
CA THR A 177 -5.60 -15.62 -14.67
C THR A 177 -6.65 -16.61 -15.16
N ALA A 178 -7.05 -16.50 -16.42
CA ALA A 178 -8.06 -17.36 -16.99
C ALA A 178 -7.62 -18.83 -17.00
N PRO A 179 -8.54 -19.81 -16.82
CA PRO A 179 -8.20 -21.25 -16.78
C PRO A 179 -7.45 -21.76 -18.02
N ALA A 180 -7.64 -21.12 -19.18
CA ALA A 180 -6.89 -21.44 -20.40
C ALA A 180 -5.39 -21.11 -20.31
N HIS A 181 -4.97 -20.29 -19.32
CA HIS A 181 -3.59 -19.86 -19.10
C HIS A 181 -3.04 -20.26 -17.72
N LEU A 182 -3.86 -20.89 -16.91
CA LEU A 182 -3.47 -21.37 -15.58
C LEU A 182 -4.32 -22.61 -15.21
N ASN A 183 -3.97 -23.76 -15.75
CA ASN A 183 -4.50 -25.04 -15.33
C ASN A 183 -3.69 -25.61 -14.16
N ALA A 184 -4.02 -26.82 -13.67
CA ALA A 184 -3.34 -27.43 -12.52
C ALA A 184 -1.83 -27.66 -12.77
N HIS A 185 -1.47 -28.03 -14.00
CA HIS A 185 -0.08 -28.25 -14.38
C HIS A 185 0.71 -26.93 -14.39
N ASP A 186 0.15 -25.87 -15.01
CA ASP A 186 0.76 -24.54 -15.02
C ASP A 186 0.96 -23.99 -13.61
N LEU A 187 0.00 -24.23 -12.69
CA LEU A 187 0.11 -23.82 -11.29
C LEU A 187 1.23 -24.59 -10.57
N ALA A 188 1.36 -25.90 -10.82
CA ALA A 188 2.44 -26.71 -10.27
C ALA A 188 3.81 -26.22 -10.74
N GLU A 189 3.97 -25.98 -12.06
CA GLU A 189 5.21 -25.41 -12.59
C GLU A 189 5.52 -24.02 -12.02
N PHE A 190 4.50 -23.16 -11.85
CA PHE A 190 4.67 -21.88 -11.21
C PHE A 190 5.18 -22.04 -9.78
N ALA A 191 4.59 -22.95 -8.99
CA ALA A 191 5.00 -23.24 -7.62
C ALA A 191 6.45 -23.72 -7.54
N VAL A 192 6.87 -24.64 -8.43
CA VAL A 192 8.25 -25.13 -8.52
C VAL A 192 9.22 -23.98 -8.80
N ARG A 193 8.98 -23.19 -9.85
CA ARG A 193 9.84 -22.06 -10.22
C ARG A 193 9.95 -21.04 -9.09
N ARG A 194 8.82 -20.67 -8.48
CA ARG A 194 8.79 -19.67 -7.41
C ARG A 194 9.43 -20.19 -6.13
N GLY A 195 9.14 -21.44 -5.77
CA GLY A 195 9.70 -22.08 -4.59
C GLY A 195 11.22 -22.18 -4.67
N HIS A 196 11.75 -22.67 -5.78
CA HIS A 196 13.21 -22.75 -6.00
C HIS A 196 13.88 -21.38 -5.94
N ALA A 197 13.27 -20.35 -6.54
CA ALA A 197 13.79 -18.99 -6.48
C ALA A 197 13.84 -18.41 -5.05
N MET A 198 13.06 -18.97 -4.13
CA MET A 198 13.03 -18.64 -2.70
C MET A 198 13.80 -19.63 -1.81
N GLY A 199 14.54 -20.58 -2.40
CA GLY A 199 15.31 -21.58 -1.67
C GLY A 199 14.45 -22.70 -1.03
N LEU A 200 13.19 -22.86 -1.48
CA LEU A 200 12.30 -23.91 -0.99
C LEU A 200 12.43 -25.16 -1.86
N THR A 201 12.29 -26.34 -1.24
CA THR A 201 12.09 -27.61 -1.95
C THR A 201 10.60 -27.74 -2.25
N VAL A 202 10.25 -28.00 -3.51
CA VAL A 202 8.87 -28.19 -3.96
C VAL A 202 8.74 -29.58 -4.55
N GLU A 203 7.80 -30.36 -4.03
CA GLU A 203 7.40 -31.66 -4.56
C GLU A 203 6.05 -31.52 -5.25
N VAL A 204 5.94 -32.07 -6.44
CA VAL A 204 4.68 -32.11 -7.21
C VAL A 204 4.20 -33.58 -7.23
N VAL A 205 2.98 -33.76 -6.73
CA VAL A 205 2.30 -35.05 -6.73
C VAL A 205 1.36 -35.07 -7.94
N ASP A 206 1.67 -35.90 -8.93
CA ASP A 206 0.86 -36.09 -10.14
C ASP A 206 -0.36 -36.98 -9.90
N GLU A 207 -1.21 -37.16 -10.92
CA GLU A 207 -2.46 -37.92 -10.83
C GLU A 207 -2.22 -39.41 -10.45
N LYS A 208 -1.08 -39.96 -10.86
CA LYS A 208 -0.69 -41.32 -10.53
C LYS A 208 -0.30 -41.46 -9.06
N ALA A 209 0.55 -40.55 -8.60
CA ALA A 209 0.99 -40.54 -7.22
C ALA A 209 -0.17 -40.20 -6.28
N ILE A 210 -1.10 -39.30 -6.66
CA ILE A 210 -2.34 -39.04 -5.93
C ILE A 210 -3.14 -40.31 -5.69
N ALA A 211 -3.31 -41.13 -6.72
CA ALA A 211 -4.04 -42.42 -6.62
C ALA A 211 -3.31 -43.42 -5.73
N GLU A 212 -1.98 -43.56 -5.89
CA GLU A 212 -1.13 -44.45 -5.11
C GLU A 212 -1.09 -44.07 -3.63
N LEU A 213 -1.00 -42.79 -3.34
CA LEU A 213 -1.01 -42.23 -1.98
C LEU A 213 -2.41 -42.16 -1.36
N ARG A 214 -3.46 -42.53 -2.10
CA ARG A 214 -4.88 -42.46 -1.69
C ARG A 214 -5.31 -41.09 -1.18
N LEU A 215 -4.80 -40.03 -1.81
CA LEU A 215 -5.18 -38.67 -1.55
C LEU A 215 -6.51 -38.42 -2.28
N GLY A 216 -7.60 -38.85 -1.67
CA GLY A 216 -8.96 -38.60 -2.18
C GLY A 216 -9.54 -37.36 -1.52
N GLY A 217 -10.11 -36.41 -2.31
CA GLY A 217 -10.84 -35.24 -1.87
C GLY A 217 -12.19 -35.17 -2.54
#